data_07186133b1bfc646dff742701738e55e
#
_entry.id   07186133b1bfc646dff742701738e55e
#
_cell.length_a   1.000
_cell.length_b   1.000
_cell.length_c   1.000
_cell.angle_alpha   90.00
_cell.angle_beta   90.00
_cell.angle_gamma   90.00
#
_symmetry.space_group_name_H-M   'P 1'
#
loop_
_entity.id
_entity.type
_entity.pdbx_description
1 polymer ?
#
loop_
_entity_poly.entity_id
_entity_poly.type
_entity_poly.pdbx_seq_one_letter_code
_entity_poly.pdbx_strand_id
1 'polypeptide(L)'
;MLHQAIDFDAFYTWLKDSDLKIWHESLPALIANTMQDSRWGDMPNWQNVLDHLPDIKTDNCDFKTGASVGSAAEITSQLREQLKENLMGLHPWRKGPYELFGLTINTEWRSDWKWDRLTPHIKPLHNRLVLDVGCGSGYHCWRMLGEGANRVIGIDPSVKFVFQFHAIKKYAGLHLPIDVLPLGIEHMPSKLKAFDTVFSMGILYHRRSPMDHLRELKELLRPGGQLVLETLIVEGSEGYALVPEGRYAKMPNVWFLPSTKTLVSWLRKQGFSNPRVVSVNATSQEEQRSTDWMTFDSLDKFLDPSDSNKTIEGYPAPLRAIVVAEIPF
;
A
#
# COMPACT_ATOMS: atom_id res chain seq x y z
N MET A 1 25.29 -20.48 0.93
CA MET A 1 24.86 -19.07 0.82
C MET A 1 23.42 -19.14 0.35
N LEU A 2 22.47 -18.73 1.19
CA LEU A 2 21.08 -18.59 0.79
C LEU A 2 21.06 -17.49 -0.31
N HIS A 3 20.66 -17.83 -1.53
CA HIS A 3 20.37 -16.84 -2.57
C HIS A 3 19.26 -15.96 -2.03
N GLN A 4 19.59 -14.73 -1.66
CA GLN A 4 18.59 -13.76 -1.23
C GLN A 4 17.85 -13.33 -2.50
N ALA A 5 16.60 -13.72 -2.58
CA ALA A 5 15.74 -13.54 -3.75
C ALA A 5 15.63 -12.12 -4.24
N ILE A 6 15.75 -11.18 -3.33
CA ILE A 6 15.56 -9.76 -3.54
C ILE A 6 16.80 -9.05 -2.99
N ASP A 7 17.45 -8.28 -3.86
CA ASP A 7 18.61 -7.48 -3.51
C ASP A 7 18.18 -6.08 -3.02
N PHE A 8 18.59 -5.72 -1.80
CA PHE A 8 18.39 -4.40 -1.20
C PHE A 8 19.69 -3.60 -1.07
N ASP A 9 20.82 -4.02 -1.65
CA ASP A 9 22.13 -3.38 -1.47
C ASP A 9 22.15 -1.94 -1.95
N ALA A 10 21.51 -1.64 -3.08
CA ALA A 10 21.37 -0.28 -3.59
C ALA A 10 20.58 0.61 -2.61
N PHE A 11 19.53 0.06 -1.98
CA PHE A 11 18.78 0.77 -0.94
C PHE A 11 19.61 0.98 0.32
N TYR A 12 20.34 -0.04 0.81
CA TYR A 12 21.21 0.08 1.97
C TYR A 12 22.31 1.10 1.73
N THR A 13 22.88 1.15 0.53
CA THR A 13 23.90 2.13 0.16
C THR A 13 23.36 3.55 0.23
N TRP A 14 22.20 3.80 -0.37
CA TRP A 14 21.52 5.10 -0.27
C TRP A 14 21.17 5.48 1.17
N LEU A 15 20.71 4.50 1.97
CA LEU A 15 20.24 4.73 3.34
C LEU A 15 21.32 5.30 4.25
N LYS A 16 22.60 4.89 4.06
CA LYS A 16 23.76 5.35 4.86
C LYS A 16 23.96 6.85 4.83
N ASP A 17 23.68 7.47 3.68
CA ASP A 17 23.94 8.90 3.44
C ASP A 17 22.64 9.74 3.51
N SER A 18 21.52 9.12 3.90
CA SER A 18 20.20 9.76 3.96
C SER A 18 19.85 10.22 5.39
N ASP A 19 18.76 10.99 5.50
CA ASP A 19 18.15 11.34 6.79
C ASP A 19 17.61 10.12 7.56
N LEU A 20 17.57 8.96 6.91
CA LEU A 20 17.13 7.68 7.47
C LEU A 20 18.31 6.82 7.97
N LYS A 21 19.53 7.31 7.99
CA LYS A 21 20.76 6.55 8.33
C LYS A 21 20.70 5.77 9.64
N ILE A 22 19.94 6.25 10.63
CA ILE A 22 19.74 5.56 11.90
C ILE A 22 19.07 4.18 11.71
N TRP A 23 18.28 4.03 10.65
CA TRP A 23 17.61 2.76 10.34
C TRP A 23 18.57 1.72 9.74
N HIS A 24 19.68 2.19 9.13
CA HIS A 24 20.63 1.31 8.48
C HIS A 24 21.21 0.23 9.41
N GLU A 25 21.41 0.52 10.69
CA GLU A 25 22.02 -0.42 11.65
C GLU A 25 21.14 -1.65 11.89
N SER A 26 19.81 -1.48 11.95
CA SER A 26 18.86 -2.55 12.27
C SER A 26 18.19 -3.18 11.05
N LEU A 27 18.06 -2.43 9.94
CA LEU A 27 17.24 -2.80 8.81
C LEU A 27 17.66 -4.12 8.12
N PRO A 28 18.96 -4.37 7.83
CA PRO A 28 19.35 -5.62 7.17
C PRO A 28 18.97 -6.86 7.97
N ALA A 29 19.16 -6.83 9.30
CA ALA A 29 18.78 -7.92 10.18
C ALA A 29 17.25 -8.11 10.26
N LEU A 30 16.49 -7.02 10.28
CA LEU A 30 15.02 -7.06 10.27
C LEU A 30 14.49 -7.69 8.98
N ILE A 31 14.99 -7.28 7.83
CA ILE A 31 14.60 -7.84 6.53
C ILE A 31 14.97 -9.33 6.47
N ALA A 32 16.20 -9.70 6.82
CA ALA A 32 16.64 -11.08 6.83
C ALA A 32 15.77 -11.96 7.74
N ASN A 33 15.38 -11.45 8.91
CA ASN A 33 14.50 -12.18 9.83
C ASN A 33 13.06 -12.31 9.29
N THR A 34 12.56 -11.32 8.59
CA THR A 34 11.19 -11.36 8.01
C THR A 34 11.14 -12.29 6.81
N MET A 35 12.18 -12.33 6.00
CA MET A 35 12.27 -13.14 4.77
C MET A 35 12.88 -14.53 5.01
N GLN A 36 12.59 -15.16 6.14
CA GLN A 36 13.00 -16.54 6.38
C GLN A 36 11.99 -17.52 5.77
N ASP A 37 12.46 -18.53 5.04
CA ASP A 37 11.64 -19.58 4.43
C ASP A 37 10.73 -20.28 5.44
N SER A 38 11.24 -20.49 6.67
CA SER A 38 10.47 -21.11 7.75
C SER A 38 9.22 -20.34 8.16
N ARG A 39 9.14 -19.05 7.82
CA ARG A 39 7.97 -18.19 8.10
C ARG A 39 6.98 -18.15 6.93
N TRP A 40 7.43 -18.45 5.71
CA TRP A 40 6.66 -18.28 4.48
C TRP A 40 6.81 -19.51 3.60
N GLY A 41 5.97 -20.53 3.81
CA GLY A 41 6.06 -21.78 3.08
C GLY A 41 6.01 -21.68 1.55
N ASP A 42 5.36 -20.62 1.03
CA ASP A 42 5.27 -20.37 -0.42
C ASP A 42 6.44 -19.53 -0.97
N MET A 43 7.34 -19.01 -0.14
CA MET A 43 8.41 -18.12 -0.59
C MET A 43 9.31 -18.73 -1.67
N PRO A 44 9.69 -20.03 -1.62
CA PRO A 44 10.42 -20.65 -2.72
C PRO A 44 9.68 -20.60 -4.07
N ASN A 45 8.35 -20.70 -4.05
CA ASN A 45 7.54 -20.60 -5.27
C ASN A 45 7.56 -19.16 -5.80
N TRP A 46 7.44 -18.14 -4.93
CA TRP A 46 7.53 -16.73 -5.34
C TRP A 46 8.91 -16.38 -5.89
N GLN A 47 9.97 -16.94 -5.29
CA GLN A 47 11.32 -16.83 -5.81
C GLN A 47 11.42 -17.41 -7.22
N ASN A 48 10.94 -18.63 -7.40
CA ASN A 48 10.93 -19.30 -8.71
C ASN A 48 10.20 -18.46 -9.78
N VAL A 49 9.13 -17.76 -9.41
CA VAL A 49 8.46 -16.82 -10.33
C VAL A 49 9.41 -15.71 -10.76
N LEU A 50 10.10 -15.02 -9.83
CA LEU A 50 11.02 -13.94 -10.19
C LEU A 50 12.18 -14.42 -11.07
N ASP A 51 12.71 -15.60 -10.79
CA ASP A 51 13.84 -16.21 -11.52
C ASP A 51 13.46 -16.57 -12.96
N HIS A 52 12.19 -16.95 -13.20
CA HIS A 52 11.68 -17.35 -14.50
C HIS A 52 10.94 -16.25 -15.26
N LEU A 53 10.82 -15.05 -14.70
CA LEU A 53 10.30 -13.90 -15.44
C LEU A 53 11.16 -13.64 -16.69
N PRO A 54 10.56 -13.52 -17.89
CA PRO A 54 11.29 -13.26 -19.13
C PRO A 54 12.23 -12.06 -19.02
N ASP A 55 13.38 -12.12 -19.69
CA ASP A 55 14.29 -10.98 -19.78
C ASP A 55 13.82 -10.04 -20.89
N ILE A 56 13.08 -9.00 -20.50
CA ILE A 56 12.55 -7.96 -21.38
C ILE A 56 13.07 -6.61 -20.88
N LYS A 57 13.52 -5.77 -21.81
CA LYS A 57 14.00 -4.41 -21.50
C LYS A 57 13.07 -3.40 -22.17
N THR A 58 12.78 -2.33 -21.45
CA THR A 58 12.02 -1.19 -21.93
C THR A 58 12.45 0.07 -21.20
N ASP A 59 12.38 1.21 -21.88
CA ASP A 59 12.46 2.54 -21.27
C ASP A 59 11.10 3.23 -21.22
N ASN A 60 10.05 2.53 -21.64
CA ASN A 60 8.70 3.06 -21.71
C ASN A 60 7.95 2.76 -20.41
N CYS A 61 7.86 3.75 -19.52
CA CYS A 61 7.14 3.65 -18.25
C CYS A 61 6.26 4.89 -18.05
N ASP A 62 5.01 4.67 -17.64
CA ASP A 62 4.12 5.73 -17.17
C ASP A 62 3.59 5.40 -15.77
N PHE A 63 4.05 6.17 -14.80
CA PHE A 63 3.59 6.07 -13.41
C PHE A 63 2.73 7.28 -13.01
N LYS A 64 2.57 8.27 -13.90
CA LYS A 64 1.76 9.45 -13.64
C LYS A 64 0.28 9.23 -13.96
N THR A 65 -0.03 8.66 -15.10
CA THR A 65 -1.43 8.39 -15.48
C THR A 65 -1.89 6.99 -15.06
N GLY A 66 -0.96 6.04 -14.86
CA GLY A 66 -1.23 4.67 -14.45
C GLY A 66 -0.05 4.03 -13.71
N ALA A 67 0.01 2.71 -13.74
CA ALA A 67 1.19 1.93 -13.36
C ALA A 67 1.52 1.01 -14.57
N SER A 68 2.16 1.62 -15.57
CA SER A 68 2.39 0.99 -16.87
C SER A 68 3.88 0.86 -17.17
N VAL A 69 4.28 -0.30 -17.69
CA VAL A 69 5.66 -0.62 -18.09
C VAL A 69 5.64 -1.34 -19.44
N GLY A 70 6.33 -0.79 -20.42
CA GLY A 70 6.38 -1.30 -21.77
C GLY A 70 5.06 -1.21 -22.54
N SER A 71 5.10 -1.53 -23.81
CA SER A 71 3.94 -1.57 -24.70
C SER A 71 3.74 -2.95 -25.31
N ALA A 72 2.53 -3.21 -25.81
CA ALA A 72 2.21 -4.47 -26.49
C ALA A 72 3.06 -4.76 -27.72
N ALA A 73 3.62 -3.71 -28.35
CA ALA A 73 4.44 -3.82 -29.55
C ALA A 73 5.88 -4.27 -29.26
N GLU A 74 6.33 -4.21 -28.00
CA GLU A 74 7.71 -4.53 -27.62
C GLU A 74 7.95 -6.03 -27.43
N ILE A 75 6.88 -6.83 -27.32
CA ILE A 75 6.97 -8.28 -27.11
C ILE A 75 6.01 -9.08 -27.99
N THR A 76 6.34 -10.34 -28.24
CA THR A 76 5.46 -11.26 -28.97
C THR A 76 4.27 -11.69 -28.09
N SER A 77 3.19 -12.17 -28.72
CA SER A 77 2.04 -12.73 -28.01
C SER A 77 2.43 -13.94 -27.15
N GLN A 78 3.37 -14.78 -27.64
CA GLN A 78 3.88 -15.93 -26.89
C GLN A 78 4.61 -15.48 -25.61
N LEU A 79 5.46 -14.47 -25.70
CA LEU A 79 6.21 -13.95 -24.55
C LEU A 79 5.27 -13.27 -23.53
N ARG A 80 4.19 -12.63 -24.02
CA ARG A 80 3.16 -12.05 -23.16
C ARG A 80 2.39 -13.13 -22.39
N GLU A 81 2.06 -14.24 -23.02
CA GLU A 81 1.39 -15.35 -22.33
C GLU A 81 2.31 -15.98 -21.28
N GLN A 82 3.59 -16.19 -21.60
CA GLN A 82 4.58 -16.65 -20.64
C GLN A 82 4.72 -15.69 -19.45
N LEU A 83 4.74 -14.37 -19.70
CA LEU A 83 4.77 -13.35 -18.64
C LEU A 83 3.54 -13.46 -17.74
N LYS A 84 2.34 -13.63 -18.33
CA LYS A 84 1.09 -13.81 -17.59
C LYS A 84 1.11 -15.07 -16.73
N GLU A 85 1.51 -16.20 -17.26
CA GLU A 85 1.60 -17.47 -16.54
C GLU A 85 2.54 -17.35 -15.32
N ASN A 86 3.71 -16.72 -15.49
CA ASN A 86 4.64 -16.48 -14.39
C ASN A 86 4.03 -15.56 -13.33
N LEU A 87 3.45 -14.42 -13.71
CA LEU A 87 2.87 -13.46 -12.76
C LEU A 87 1.65 -14.02 -12.01
N MET A 88 0.92 -14.97 -12.61
CA MET A 88 -0.14 -15.72 -11.93
C MET A 88 0.40 -16.56 -10.78
N GLY A 89 1.65 -16.95 -10.76
CA GLY A 89 2.31 -17.59 -9.62
C GLY A 89 2.41 -16.71 -8.36
N LEU A 90 2.20 -15.39 -8.50
CA LEU A 90 2.13 -14.43 -7.39
C LEU A 90 0.69 -14.07 -6.98
N HIS A 91 -0.32 -14.77 -7.52
CA HIS A 91 -1.72 -14.57 -7.17
C HIS A 91 -1.97 -14.67 -5.64
N PRO A 92 -2.90 -13.90 -5.03
CA PRO A 92 -3.81 -12.91 -5.65
C PRO A 92 -3.20 -11.51 -5.75
N TRP A 93 -3.60 -10.76 -6.78
CA TRP A 93 -3.23 -9.36 -6.97
C TRP A 93 -4.34 -8.44 -6.46
N ARG A 94 -4.07 -7.68 -5.40
CA ARG A 94 -5.10 -6.89 -4.73
C ARG A 94 -5.14 -5.42 -5.14
N LYS A 95 -4.00 -4.74 -5.23
CA LYS A 95 -3.92 -3.30 -5.58
C LYS A 95 -3.41 -3.12 -7.01
N GLY A 96 -4.05 -2.25 -7.80
CA GLY A 96 -3.73 -1.95 -9.19
C GLY A 96 -4.80 -1.06 -9.84
N PRO A 97 -5.02 -1.15 -11.15
CA PRO A 97 -4.46 -2.13 -12.09
C PRO A 97 -3.01 -1.82 -12.51
N TYR A 98 -2.30 -2.83 -13.02
CA TYR A 98 -1.02 -2.65 -13.68
C TYR A 98 -1.12 -2.99 -15.17
N GLU A 99 -0.32 -2.34 -15.99
CA GLU A 99 -0.14 -2.65 -17.41
C GLU A 99 1.30 -3.03 -17.68
N LEU A 100 1.54 -4.27 -18.12
CA LEU A 100 2.88 -4.76 -18.43
C LEU A 100 2.93 -5.27 -19.88
N PHE A 101 3.60 -4.56 -20.78
CA PHE A 101 3.75 -4.95 -22.18
C PHE A 101 2.41 -5.31 -22.85
N GLY A 102 1.34 -4.54 -22.53
CA GLY A 102 -0.02 -4.78 -23.00
C GLY A 102 -0.75 -5.94 -22.30
N LEU A 103 -0.21 -6.47 -21.21
CA LEU A 103 -0.89 -7.37 -20.30
C LEU A 103 -1.49 -6.55 -19.15
N THR A 104 -2.82 -6.54 -19.04
CA THR A 104 -3.53 -5.92 -17.92
C THR A 104 -3.60 -6.87 -16.73
N ILE A 105 -3.00 -6.49 -15.59
CA ILE A 105 -3.22 -7.14 -14.31
C ILE A 105 -4.43 -6.46 -13.66
N ASN A 106 -5.63 -6.99 -13.92
CA ASN A 106 -6.89 -6.46 -13.41
C ASN A 106 -7.12 -6.92 -11.97
N THR A 107 -6.69 -6.12 -11.03
CA THR A 107 -6.64 -6.44 -9.60
C THR A 107 -7.99 -6.35 -8.91
N GLU A 108 -8.08 -6.79 -7.63
CA GLU A 108 -9.29 -6.67 -6.79
C GLU A 108 -9.79 -5.23 -6.72
N TRP A 109 -8.88 -4.30 -6.43
CA TRP A 109 -9.19 -2.89 -6.23
C TRP A 109 -8.84 -2.06 -7.46
N ARG A 110 -9.74 -1.14 -7.79
CA ARG A 110 -9.46 0.04 -8.62
C ARG A 110 -8.73 1.08 -7.75
N SER A 111 -7.45 0.80 -7.49
CA SER A 111 -6.62 1.68 -6.66
C SER A 111 -6.32 3.01 -7.35
N ASP A 112 -6.42 3.05 -8.67
CA ASP A 112 -6.40 4.25 -9.51
C ASP A 112 -7.52 5.23 -9.11
N TRP A 113 -8.74 4.76 -8.89
CA TRP A 113 -9.87 5.60 -8.46
C TRP A 113 -9.62 6.25 -7.09
N LYS A 114 -9.00 5.50 -6.16
CA LYS A 114 -8.61 6.07 -4.88
C LYS A 114 -7.55 7.16 -5.06
N TRP A 115 -6.56 6.91 -5.93
CA TRP A 115 -5.50 7.87 -6.23
C TRP A 115 -6.08 9.17 -6.80
N ASP A 116 -6.99 9.07 -7.75
CA ASP A 116 -7.63 10.23 -8.39
C ASP A 116 -8.47 11.06 -7.39
N ARG A 117 -9.12 10.39 -6.43
CA ARG A 117 -9.86 11.08 -5.35
C ARG A 117 -8.96 11.83 -4.37
N LEU A 118 -7.75 11.34 -4.10
CA LEU A 118 -6.88 11.95 -3.08
C LEU A 118 -5.92 13.00 -3.65
N THR A 119 -5.46 12.82 -4.89
CA THR A 119 -4.41 13.65 -5.50
C THR A 119 -4.72 15.15 -5.50
N PRO A 120 -5.96 15.63 -5.78
CA PRO A 120 -6.28 17.06 -5.74
C PRO A 120 -6.17 17.69 -4.34
N HIS A 121 -6.07 16.91 -3.28
CA HIS A 121 -6.16 17.38 -1.89
C HIS A 121 -4.85 17.27 -1.12
N ILE A 122 -3.83 16.67 -1.70
CA ILE A 122 -2.51 16.51 -1.06
C ILE A 122 -1.53 17.58 -1.54
N LYS A 123 -0.50 17.81 -0.75
CA LYS A 123 0.61 18.66 -1.20
C LYS A 123 1.35 17.96 -2.36
N PRO A 124 1.86 18.71 -3.36
CA PRO A 124 2.66 18.12 -4.44
C PRO A 124 3.78 17.23 -3.92
N LEU A 125 3.95 16.05 -4.50
CA LEU A 125 4.96 15.08 -4.06
C LEU A 125 6.34 15.35 -4.67
N HIS A 126 6.45 16.29 -5.60
CA HIS A 126 7.71 16.62 -6.25
C HIS A 126 8.82 16.92 -5.24
N ASN A 127 9.97 16.27 -5.41
CA ASN A 127 11.16 16.34 -4.55
C ASN A 127 10.92 15.91 -3.07
N ARG A 128 9.88 15.16 -2.76
CA ARG A 128 9.58 14.68 -1.41
C ARG A 128 10.14 13.29 -1.14
N LEU A 129 10.54 13.06 0.10
CA LEU A 129 10.74 11.73 0.68
C LEU A 129 9.38 11.24 1.20
N VAL A 130 8.89 10.15 0.61
CA VAL A 130 7.53 9.64 0.85
C VAL A 130 7.59 8.23 1.44
N LEU A 131 6.74 7.98 2.45
CA LEU A 131 6.50 6.65 3.01
C LEU A 131 5.04 6.23 2.74
N ASP A 132 4.84 4.99 2.29
CA ASP A 132 3.51 4.34 2.21
C ASP A 132 3.46 3.15 3.18
N VAL A 133 2.67 3.28 4.25
CA VAL A 133 2.48 2.26 5.29
C VAL A 133 1.34 1.33 4.91
N GLY A 134 1.63 0.03 4.79
CA GLY A 134 0.69 -0.96 4.27
C GLY A 134 0.49 -0.82 2.76
N CYS A 135 1.62 -0.63 2.05
CA CYS A 135 1.61 -0.32 0.62
C CYS A 135 1.08 -1.47 -0.27
N GLY A 136 0.99 -2.71 0.25
CA GLY A 136 0.68 -3.89 -0.54
C GLY A 136 1.73 -4.10 -1.63
N SER A 137 1.30 -4.41 -2.85
CA SER A 137 2.17 -4.58 -4.02
C SER A 137 2.81 -3.28 -4.55
N GLY A 138 2.67 -2.16 -3.81
CA GLY A 138 3.31 -0.89 -4.16
C GLY A 138 2.64 -0.08 -5.26
N TYR A 139 1.38 -0.36 -5.62
CA TYR A 139 0.67 0.40 -6.68
C TYR A 139 0.73 1.91 -6.45
N HIS A 140 0.37 2.37 -5.25
CA HIS A 140 0.41 3.80 -4.94
C HIS A 140 1.84 4.33 -4.87
N CYS A 141 2.83 3.51 -4.48
CA CYS A 141 4.24 3.91 -4.50
C CYS A 141 4.69 4.28 -5.93
N TRP A 142 4.28 3.52 -6.95
CA TRP A 142 4.55 3.84 -8.35
C TRP A 142 3.89 5.17 -8.75
N ARG A 143 2.63 5.40 -8.34
CA ARG A 143 1.92 6.66 -8.61
C ARG A 143 2.60 7.85 -7.91
N MET A 144 3.10 7.68 -6.68
CA MET A 144 3.88 8.70 -5.96
C MET A 144 5.19 9.03 -6.67
N LEU A 145 5.88 8.03 -7.22
CA LEU A 145 7.06 8.25 -8.06
C LEU A 145 6.70 9.02 -9.32
N GLY A 146 5.59 8.69 -9.98
CA GLY A 146 5.07 9.39 -11.15
C GLY A 146 4.72 10.85 -10.90
N GLU A 147 4.38 11.23 -9.66
CA GLU A 147 4.19 12.62 -9.23
C GLU A 147 5.51 13.33 -8.87
N GLY A 148 6.65 12.72 -9.17
CA GLY A 148 7.98 13.31 -9.02
C GLY A 148 8.55 13.25 -7.59
N ALA A 149 8.10 12.32 -6.76
CA ALA A 149 8.73 12.08 -5.46
C ALA A 149 10.24 11.81 -5.63
N ASN A 150 11.05 12.40 -4.77
CA ASN A 150 12.52 12.19 -4.79
C ASN A 150 12.87 10.74 -4.46
N ARG A 151 12.17 10.15 -3.49
CA ARG A 151 12.22 8.73 -3.16
C ARG A 151 10.91 8.30 -2.51
N VAL A 152 10.50 7.09 -2.84
CA VAL A 152 9.33 6.43 -2.24
C VAL A 152 9.77 5.17 -1.54
N ILE A 153 9.37 5.01 -0.28
CA ILE A 153 9.55 3.79 0.49
C ILE A 153 8.17 3.25 0.84
N GLY A 154 7.87 2.05 0.41
CA GLY A 154 6.70 1.29 0.86
C GLY A 154 7.10 0.31 1.94
N ILE A 155 6.24 0.10 2.94
CA ILE A 155 6.39 -1.00 3.89
C ILE A 155 5.11 -1.82 3.94
N ASP A 156 5.25 -3.14 3.90
CA ASP A 156 4.14 -4.07 4.09
C ASP A 156 4.66 -5.38 4.72
N PRO A 157 4.01 -5.91 5.77
CA PRO A 157 4.47 -7.13 6.42
C PRO A 157 4.31 -8.39 5.56
N SER A 158 3.55 -8.33 4.46
CA SER A 158 3.34 -9.46 3.56
C SER A 158 4.48 -9.58 2.55
N VAL A 159 5.34 -10.57 2.72
CA VAL A 159 6.47 -10.84 1.82
C VAL A 159 5.99 -11.10 0.37
N LYS A 160 4.82 -11.73 0.15
CA LYS A 160 4.25 -11.91 -1.20
C LYS A 160 4.12 -10.59 -1.94
N PHE A 161 3.66 -9.52 -1.29
CA PHE A 161 3.51 -8.21 -1.92
C PHE A 161 4.85 -7.59 -2.32
N VAL A 162 5.90 -7.86 -1.56
CA VAL A 162 7.26 -7.44 -1.91
C VAL A 162 7.72 -8.16 -3.19
N PHE A 163 7.44 -9.46 -3.33
CA PHE A 163 7.70 -10.19 -4.58
C PHE A 163 6.90 -9.63 -5.76
N GLN A 164 5.61 -9.31 -5.57
CA GLN A 164 4.80 -8.66 -6.61
C GLN A 164 5.40 -7.32 -7.03
N PHE A 165 5.84 -6.49 -6.07
CA PHE A 165 6.53 -5.24 -6.36
C PHE A 165 7.81 -5.45 -7.17
N HIS A 166 8.65 -6.41 -6.77
CA HIS A 166 9.91 -6.68 -7.47
C HIS A 166 9.71 -7.28 -8.86
N ALA A 167 8.62 -8.02 -9.11
CA ALA A 167 8.25 -8.45 -10.46
C ALA A 167 7.99 -7.25 -11.39
N ILE A 168 7.34 -6.18 -10.88
CA ILE A 168 7.14 -4.94 -11.63
C ILE A 168 8.48 -4.17 -11.76
N LYS A 169 9.23 -4.04 -10.65
CA LYS A 169 10.49 -3.29 -10.61
C LYS A 169 11.56 -3.85 -11.55
N LYS A 170 11.58 -5.18 -11.78
CA LYS A 170 12.45 -5.83 -12.77
C LYS A 170 12.36 -5.17 -14.14
N TYR A 171 11.15 -4.83 -14.57
CA TYR A 171 10.90 -4.24 -15.89
C TYR A 171 10.92 -2.72 -15.89
N ALA A 172 10.46 -2.11 -14.80
CA ALA A 172 10.45 -0.65 -14.65
C ALA A 172 11.85 -0.05 -14.51
N GLY A 173 12.78 -0.79 -13.91
CA GLY A 173 14.17 -0.36 -13.69
C GLY A 173 14.59 -0.44 -12.23
N LEU A 174 15.61 -1.26 -11.98
CA LEU A 174 16.14 -1.49 -10.62
C LEU A 174 16.74 -0.22 -9.99
N HIS A 175 17.19 0.75 -10.81
CA HIS A 175 17.80 2.01 -10.40
C HIS A 175 16.80 3.05 -9.90
N LEU A 176 15.49 2.86 -10.14
CA LEU A 176 14.48 3.82 -9.75
C LEU A 176 14.43 4.00 -8.23
N PRO A 177 14.25 5.26 -7.74
CA PRO A 177 14.29 5.59 -6.31
C PRO A 177 12.98 5.20 -5.59
N ILE A 178 12.64 3.92 -5.68
CA ILE A 178 11.44 3.35 -5.09
C ILE A 178 11.75 1.96 -4.55
N ASP A 179 11.37 1.69 -3.30
CA ASP A 179 11.59 0.40 -2.66
C ASP A 179 10.40 -0.01 -1.82
N VAL A 180 10.09 -1.32 -1.78
CA VAL A 180 9.08 -1.90 -0.90
C VAL A 180 9.76 -2.93 0.01
N LEU A 181 9.60 -2.74 1.32
CA LEU A 181 10.28 -3.52 2.34
C LEU A 181 9.27 -4.43 3.07
N PRO A 182 9.65 -5.67 3.44
CA PRO A 182 8.80 -6.64 4.12
C PRO A 182 8.63 -6.35 5.61
N LEU A 183 8.14 -5.16 5.96
CA LEU A 183 8.10 -4.63 7.33
C LEU A 183 6.74 -4.03 7.67
N GLY A 184 6.32 -4.18 8.93
CA GLY A 184 5.25 -3.38 9.50
C GLY A 184 5.78 -2.08 10.11
N ILE A 185 4.87 -1.13 10.42
CA ILE A 185 5.24 0.15 11.01
C ILE A 185 5.95 0.00 12.37
N GLU A 186 5.68 -1.07 13.09
CA GLU A 186 6.33 -1.42 14.38
C GLU A 186 7.84 -1.69 14.26
N HIS A 187 8.34 -1.89 13.06
CA HIS A 187 9.77 -2.08 12.77
C HIS A 187 10.49 -0.77 12.40
N MET A 188 9.72 0.34 12.31
CA MET A 188 10.31 1.64 12.02
C MET A 188 10.97 2.23 13.27
N PRO A 189 12.11 2.92 13.14
CA PRO A 189 12.70 3.63 14.26
C PRO A 189 11.74 4.69 14.82
N SER A 190 11.60 4.76 16.15
CA SER A 190 10.80 5.79 16.79
C SER A 190 11.40 7.18 16.55
N LYS A 191 10.54 8.20 16.48
CA LYS A 191 10.93 9.62 16.37
C LYS A 191 11.85 9.93 15.20
N LEU A 192 11.71 9.21 14.09
CA LEU A 192 12.55 9.34 12.89
C LEU A 192 12.45 10.75 12.26
N LYS A 193 11.26 11.35 12.24
CA LYS A 193 10.99 12.74 11.79
C LYS A 193 11.64 13.13 10.46
N ALA A 194 11.65 12.23 9.49
CA ALA A 194 12.38 12.41 8.25
C ALA A 194 11.48 12.57 7.02
N PHE A 195 10.28 11.97 7.02
CA PHE A 195 9.43 11.96 5.85
C PHE A 195 8.67 13.26 5.64
N ASP A 196 8.61 13.71 4.39
CA ASP A 196 7.80 14.85 3.95
C ASP A 196 6.31 14.53 3.91
N THR A 197 6.00 13.30 3.48
CA THR A 197 4.63 12.80 3.38
C THR A 197 4.60 11.33 3.79
N VAL A 198 3.63 11.00 4.64
CA VAL A 198 3.36 9.62 5.04
C VAL A 198 1.92 9.29 4.64
N PHE A 199 1.78 8.20 3.89
CA PHE A 199 0.50 7.59 3.56
C PHE A 199 0.24 6.41 4.50
N SER A 200 -1.01 6.25 4.92
CA SER A 200 -1.51 5.08 5.63
C SER A 200 -2.94 4.83 5.19
N MET A 201 -3.10 3.99 4.16
CA MET A 201 -4.37 3.78 3.49
C MET A 201 -4.85 2.33 3.66
N GLY A 202 -5.97 2.16 4.39
CA GLY A 202 -6.55 0.85 4.65
C GLY A 202 -5.92 0.11 5.84
N ILE A 203 -5.28 0.82 6.79
CA ILE A 203 -4.53 0.21 7.89
C ILE A 203 -5.15 0.49 9.26
N LEU A 204 -5.63 1.71 9.52
CA LEU A 204 -6.03 2.14 10.88
C LEU A 204 -7.05 1.20 11.53
N TYR A 205 -8.03 0.73 10.80
CA TYR A 205 -9.07 -0.17 11.32
C TYR A 205 -8.55 -1.58 11.67
N HIS A 206 -7.37 -1.96 11.17
CA HIS A 206 -6.67 -3.20 11.54
C HIS A 206 -5.80 -3.06 12.80
N ARG A 207 -5.62 -1.84 13.31
CA ARG A 207 -4.80 -1.58 14.49
C ARG A 207 -5.62 -1.69 15.77
N ARG A 208 -5.17 -2.51 16.73
CA ARG A 208 -5.82 -2.65 18.05
C ARG A 208 -5.79 -1.37 18.86
N SER A 209 -4.76 -0.54 18.65
CA SER A 209 -4.66 0.81 19.22
C SER A 209 -4.57 1.82 18.09
N PRO A 210 -5.68 2.45 17.68
CA PRO A 210 -5.66 3.50 16.66
C PRO A 210 -4.85 4.72 17.13
N MET A 211 -4.81 5.01 18.44
CA MET A 211 -4.04 6.13 18.98
C MET A 211 -2.53 5.89 18.86
N ASP A 212 -2.07 4.68 19.13
CA ASP A 212 -0.66 4.33 18.95
C ASP A 212 -0.25 4.41 17.48
N HIS A 213 -1.10 3.92 16.57
CA HIS A 213 -0.82 4.02 15.14
C HIS A 213 -0.70 5.47 14.67
N LEU A 214 -1.62 6.35 15.09
CA LEU A 214 -1.54 7.78 14.76
C LEU A 214 -0.28 8.44 15.35
N ARG A 215 0.15 8.03 16.56
CA ARG A 215 1.41 8.47 17.15
C ARG A 215 2.62 7.98 16.35
N GLU A 216 2.66 6.70 15.99
CA GLU A 216 3.71 6.12 15.14
C GLU A 216 3.84 6.90 13.83
N LEU A 217 2.73 7.14 13.11
CA LEU A 217 2.73 7.93 11.88
C LEU A 217 3.26 9.35 12.07
N LYS A 218 2.87 10.00 13.19
CA LYS A 218 3.36 11.34 13.54
C LYS A 218 4.87 11.37 13.75
N GLU A 219 5.41 10.36 14.44
CA GLU A 219 6.83 10.27 14.76
C GLU A 219 7.73 10.06 13.53
N LEU A 220 7.17 9.60 12.42
CA LEU A 220 7.87 9.44 11.14
C LEU A 220 7.95 10.75 10.34
N LEU A 221 6.96 11.64 10.52
CA LEU A 221 6.86 12.90 9.78
C LEU A 221 7.77 13.98 10.37
N ARG A 222 8.45 14.72 9.51
CA ARG A 222 9.20 15.92 9.88
C ARG A 222 8.25 17.09 10.24
N PRO A 223 8.70 18.14 10.92
CA PRO A 223 7.94 19.38 11.07
C PRO A 223 7.45 19.90 9.70
N GLY A 224 6.19 20.33 9.60
CA GLY A 224 5.54 20.72 8.34
C GLY A 224 5.18 19.57 7.39
N GLY A 225 5.50 18.33 7.75
CA GLY A 225 5.17 17.14 6.98
C GLY A 225 3.65 16.86 6.94
N GLN A 226 3.21 16.06 5.96
CA GLN A 226 1.79 15.78 5.71
C GLN A 226 1.46 14.29 5.91
N LEU A 227 0.40 14.01 6.65
CA LEU A 227 -0.25 12.70 6.72
C LEU A 227 -1.39 12.64 5.71
N VAL A 228 -1.45 11.54 4.95
CA VAL A 228 -2.59 11.15 4.12
C VAL A 228 -3.12 9.82 4.68
N LEU A 229 -4.28 9.88 5.32
CA LEU A 229 -4.89 8.74 6.01
C LEU A 229 -6.18 8.33 5.33
N GLU A 230 -6.32 7.06 4.98
CA GLU A 230 -7.61 6.50 4.56
C GLU A 230 -8.00 5.34 5.47
N THR A 231 -9.26 5.33 5.91
CA THR A 231 -9.76 4.29 6.79
C THR A 231 -11.25 4.04 6.59
N LEU A 232 -11.71 2.88 7.04
CA LEU A 232 -13.12 2.60 7.22
C LEU A 232 -13.69 3.51 8.30
N ILE A 233 -14.89 4.01 8.06
CA ILE A 233 -15.65 4.87 8.96
C ILE A 233 -17.10 4.40 9.07
N VAL A 234 -17.83 4.96 10.03
CA VAL A 234 -19.28 4.88 10.12
C VAL A 234 -19.88 6.27 10.26
N GLU A 235 -21.16 6.42 9.94
CA GLU A 235 -21.91 7.63 10.24
C GLU A 235 -22.07 7.77 11.76
N GLY A 236 -22.00 9.01 12.24
CA GLY A 236 -22.17 9.29 13.68
C GLY A 236 -21.68 10.65 14.12
N SER A 237 -21.97 10.97 15.39
CA SER A 237 -21.50 12.18 16.07
C SER A 237 -20.02 12.07 16.44
N GLU A 238 -19.44 13.17 16.91
CA GLU A 238 -18.14 13.17 17.57
C GLU A 238 -18.20 12.26 18.82
N GLY A 239 -17.15 11.49 19.04
CA GLY A 239 -17.05 10.49 20.11
C GLY A 239 -17.57 9.11 19.74
N TYR A 240 -18.30 8.97 18.63
CA TYR A 240 -18.82 7.66 18.20
C TYR A 240 -17.78 6.88 17.37
N ALA A 241 -17.62 5.61 17.72
CA ALA A 241 -16.89 4.61 16.94
C ALA A 241 -17.59 3.26 17.08
N LEU A 242 -17.82 2.59 15.97
CA LEU A 242 -18.31 1.21 15.95
C LEU A 242 -17.12 0.27 16.27
N VAL A 243 -17.34 -0.62 17.23
CA VAL A 243 -16.43 -1.72 17.58
C VAL A 243 -17.14 -3.02 17.26
N PRO A 244 -16.80 -3.69 16.16
CA PRO A 244 -17.41 -4.96 15.81
C PRO A 244 -17.12 -6.02 16.88
N GLU A 245 -18.13 -6.77 17.29
CA GLU A 245 -17.96 -7.87 18.26
C GLU A 245 -17.15 -9.04 17.68
N GLY A 246 -17.28 -9.28 16.38
CA GLY A 246 -16.60 -10.35 15.66
C GLY A 246 -16.00 -9.85 14.34
N ARG A 247 -16.44 -10.43 13.23
CA ARG A 247 -16.01 -10.02 11.90
C ARG A 247 -16.75 -8.76 11.44
N TYR A 248 -16.13 -8.00 10.56
CA TYR A 248 -16.72 -6.93 9.78
C TYR A 248 -16.42 -7.15 8.32
N ALA A 249 -17.43 -7.31 7.48
CA ALA A 249 -17.24 -7.62 6.06
C ALA A 249 -16.30 -8.84 5.86
N LYS A 250 -16.54 -9.92 6.60
CA LYS A 250 -15.74 -11.15 6.72
C LYS A 250 -14.31 -10.96 7.28
N MET A 251 -13.84 -9.74 7.50
CA MET A 251 -12.52 -9.47 8.07
C MET A 251 -12.50 -9.72 9.60
N PRO A 252 -11.61 -10.57 10.12
CA PRO A 252 -11.57 -10.91 11.56
C PRO A 252 -10.79 -9.88 12.40
N ASN A 253 -10.13 -8.93 11.78
CA ASN A 253 -9.20 -7.99 12.41
C ASN A 253 -9.57 -6.53 12.18
N VAL A 254 -10.86 -6.22 12.21
CA VAL A 254 -11.37 -4.84 12.24
C VAL A 254 -11.72 -4.48 13.68
N TRP A 255 -11.07 -3.45 14.22
CA TRP A 255 -11.18 -3.10 15.62
C TRP A 255 -12.02 -1.86 15.87
N PHE A 256 -11.80 -0.78 15.10
CA PHE A 256 -12.49 0.48 15.30
C PHE A 256 -12.86 1.12 13.96
N LEU A 257 -14.14 1.49 13.83
CA LEU A 257 -14.63 2.30 12.71
C LEU A 257 -15.16 3.62 13.30
N PRO A 258 -14.34 4.69 13.36
CA PRO A 258 -14.76 5.96 13.91
C PRO A 258 -15.72 6.68 12.97
N SER A 259 -16.54 7.61 13.51
CA SER A 259 -17.13 8.63 12.66
C SER A 259 -16.06 9.58 12.12
N THR A 260 -16.34 10.31 11.04
CA THR A 260 -15.39 11.30 10.50
C THR A 260 -15.02 12.37 11.52
N LYS A 261 -15.99 12.81 12.34
CA LYS A 261 -15.77 13.79 13.43
C LYS A 261 -14.87 13.22 14.51
N THR A 262 -15.08 11.96 14.89
CA THR A 262 -14.22 11.25 15.85
C THR A 262 -12.80 11.08 15.32
N LEU A 263 -12.64 10.72 14.06
CA LEU A 263 -11.32 10.58 13.44
C LEU A 263 -10.54 11.91 13.43
N VAL A 264 -11.20 13.02 13.09
CA VAL A 264 -10.62 14.36 13.16
C VAL A 264 -10.23 14.73 14.59
N SER A 265 -11.09 14.41 15.58
CA SER A 265 -10.80 14.62 17.00
C SER A 265 -9.58 13.81 17.45
N TRP A 266 -9.45 12.55 17.04
CA TRP A 266 -8.28 11.70 17.31
C TRP A 266 -6.98 12.29 16.77
N LEU A 267 -7.00 12.78 15.54
CA LEU A 267 -5.83 13.42 14.92
C LEU A 267 -5.42 14.69 15.69
N ARG A 268 -6.37 15.56 16.06
CA ARG A 268 -6.09 16.74 16.88
C ARG A 268 -5.49 16.36 18.23
N LYS A 269 -6.06 15.36 18.90
CA LYS A 269 -5.59 14.84 20.18
C LYS A 269 -4.16 14.30 20.11
N GLN A 270 -3.79 13.70 18.97
CA GLN A 270 -2.41 13.27 18.70
C GLN A 270 -1.48 14.42 18.30
N GLY A 271 -2.00 15.66 18.18
CA GLY A 271 -1.20 16.85 17.89
C GLY A 271 -0.92 17.08 16.41
N PHE A 272 -1.76 16.53 15.52
CA PHE A 272 -1.79 16.96 14.13
C PHE A 272 -2.52 18.29 13.99
N SER A 273 -2.03 19.15 13.11
CA SER A 273 -2.68 20.40 12.71
C SER A 273 -3.53 20.20 11.46
N ASN A 274 -4.56 21.05 11.31
CA ASN A 274 -5.43 21.11 10.13
C ASN A 274 -5.99 19.76 9.63
N PRO A 275 -6.43 18.84 10.52
CA PRO A 275 -7.05 17.60 10.03
C PRO A 275 -8.37 17.93 9.33
N ARG A 276 -8.47 17.51 8.06
CA ARG A 276 -9.64 17.74 7.22
C ARG A 276 -10.03 16.47 6.46
N VAL A 277 -11.30 16.16 6.45
CA VAL A 277 -11.87 15.09 5.62
C VAL A 277 -11.98 15.64 4.20
N VAL A 278 -11.33 14.98 3.25
CA VAL A 278 -11.27 15.43 1.85
C VAL A 278 -12.12 14.57 0.93
N SER A 279 -12.44 13.35 1.34
CA SER A 279 -13.32 12.45 0.62
C SER A 279 -14.03 11.51 1.58
N VAL A 280 -15.30 11.23 1.30
CA VAL A 280 -16.07 10.14 1.91
C VAL A 280 -16.76 9.40 0.80
N ASN A 281 -16.54 8.09 0.68
CA ASN A 281 -17.20 7.31 -0.35
C ASN A 281 -17.52 5.88 0.11
N ALA A 282 -18.68 5.38 -0.30
CA ALA A 282 -19.03 3.98 -0.14
C ALA A 282 -18.20 3.13 -1.11
N THR A 283 -17.70 2.00 -0.64
CA THR A 283 -17.01 1.06 -1.51
C THR A 283 -18.04 0.41 -2.45
N SER A 284 -17.84 0.55 -3.75
CA SER A 284 -18.71 -0.08 -4.75
C SER A 284 -18.14 -1.41 -5.25
N GLN A 285 -19.03 -2.24 -5.84
CA GLN A 285 -18.61 -3.53 -6.42
C GLN A 285 -17.76 -3.36 -7.68
N GLU A 286 -17.80 -2.19 -8.33
CA GLU A 286 -16.91 -1.85 -9.44
C GLU A 286 -15.51 -1.49 -8.93
N GLU A 287 -15.42 -0.90 -7.74
CA GLU A 287 -14.12 -0.53 -7.14
C GLU A 287 -13.43 -1.72 -6.46
N GLN A 288 -14.21 -2.63 -5.81
CA GLN A 288 -13.67 -3.83 -5.16
C GLN A 288 -14.43 -5.08 -5.66
N ARG A 289 -13.77 -5.93 -6.43
CA ARG A 289 -14.38 -7.07 -7.11
C ARG A 289 -13.42 -8.24 -7.27
N SER A 290 -13.97 -9.44 -7.42
CA SER A 290 -13.21 -10.60 -7.89
C SER A 290 -12.87 -10.43 -9.38
N THR A 291 -11.70 -10.94 -9.76
CA THR A 291 -11.18 -10.90 -11.13
C THR A 291 -10.37 -12.18 -11.39
N ASP A 292 -9.92 -12.40 -12.63
CA ASP A 292 -9.00 -13.51 -12.95
C ASP A 292 -7.67 -13.43 -12.17
N TRP A 293 -7.27 -12.22 -11.73
CA TRP A 293 -6.08 -11.97 -10.93
C TRP A 293 -6.34 -11.97 -9.43
N MET A 294 -7.60 -12.05 -9.00
CA MET A 294 -8.03 -12.16 -7.60
C MET A 294 -9.33 -12.95 -7.52
N THR A 295 -9.20 -14.27 -7.42
CA THR A 295 -10.32 -15.22 -7.53
C THR A 295 -11.00 -15.55 -6.20
N PHE A 296 -10.56 -14.94 -5.09
CA PHE A 296 -11.20 -15.11 -3.78
C PHE A 296 -12.45 -14.24 -3.64
N ASP A 297 -13.17 -14.42 -2.53
CA ASP A 297 -14.31 -13.58 -2.15
C ASP A 297 -13.91 -12.09 -2.15
N SER A 298 -14.79 -11.25 -2.66
CA SER A 298 -14.65 -9.81 -2.68
C SER A 298 -15.94 -9.16 -2.17
N LEU A 299 -16.14 -7.84 -2.39
CA LEU A 299 -17.20 -7.06 -1.76
C LEU A 299 -18.59 -7.66 -1.93
N ASP A 300 -18.91 -8.21 -3.10
CA ASP A 300 -20.21 -8.85 -3.39
C ASP A 300 -20.57 -9.97 -2.40
N LYS A 301 -19.55 -10.67 -1.88
CA LYS A 301 -19.69 -11.73 -0.88
C LYS A 301 -19.58 -11.24 0.57
N PHE A 302 -19.28 -9.97 0.77
CA PHE A 302 -19.13 -9.36 2.10
C PHE A 302 -20.39 -8.58 2.52
N LEU A 303 -21.27 -8.28 1.56
CA LEU A 303 -22.54 -7.59 1.79
C LEU A 303 -23.67 -8.59 2.03
N ASP A 304 -24.69 -8.13 2.76
CA ASP A 304 -25.93 -8.88 2.95
C ASP A 304 -26.65 -9.03 1.59
N PRO A 305 -26.98 -10.25 1.16
CA PRO A 305 -27.67 -10.48 -0.11
C PRO A 305 -29.06 -9.81 -0.23
N SER A 306 -29.68 -9.50 0.91
CA SER A 306 -31.01 -8.87 0.98
C SER A 306 -30.95 -7.35 1.18
N ASP A 307 -29.81 -6.82 1.65
CA ASP A 307 -29.62 -5.39 1.94
C ASP A 307 -28.16 -4.97 1.72
N SER A 308 -27.83 -4.50 0.54
CA SER A 308 -26.47 -4.07 0.17
C SER A 308 -25.93 -2.90 1.00
N ASN A 309 -26.75 -2.26 1.85
CA ASN A 309 -26.30 -1.25 2.80
C ASN A 309 -25.74 -1.86 4.09
N LYS A 310 -25.72 -3.19 4.19
CA LYS A 310 -25.18 -3.92 5.34
C LYS A 310 -24.13 -4.93 4.93
N THR A 311 -23.22 -5.22 5.86
CA THR A 311 -22.34 -6.40 5.75
C THR A 311 -23.14 -7.66 6.09
N ILE A 312 -22.59 -8.83 5.73
CA ILE A 312 -23.20 -10.13 6.05
C ILE A 312 -23.40 -10.34 7.57
N GLU A 313 -22.62 -9.62 8.39
CA GLU A 313 -22.76 -9.63 9.87
C GLU A 313 -23.81 -8.62 10.38
N GLY A 314 -24.44 -7.83 9.50
CA GLY A 314 -25.48 -6.87 9.83
C GLY A 314 -24.97 -5.46 10.19
N TYR A 315 -23.68 -5.19 10.10
CA TYR A 315 -23.11 -3.84 10.28
C TYR A 315 -23.35 -2.97 9.03
N PRO A 316 -23.23 -1.62 9.13
CA PRO A 316 -23.27 -0.76 7.95
C PRO A 316 -22.23 -1.20 6.90
N ALA A 317 -22.58 -1.13 5.62
CA ALA A 317 -21.68 -1.44 4.51
C ALA A 317 -20.41 -0.57 4.53
N PRO A 318 -19.30 -1.02 3.92
CA PRO A 318 -18.03 -0.33 3.99
C PRO A 318 -18.08 1.09 3.42
N LEU A 319 -17.93 2.07 4.31
CA LEU A 319 -17.79 3.50 4.02
C LEU A 319 -16.35 3.90 4.37
N ARG A 320 -15.70 4.68 3.52
CA ARG A 320 -14.30 5.08 3.67
C ARG A 320 -14.17 6.59 3.68
N ALA A 321 -13.26 7.10 4.51
CA ALA A 321 -12.88 8.50 4.50
C ALA A 321 -11.38 8.66 4.21
N ILE A 322 -11.05 9.66 3.41
CA ILE A 322 -9.67 10.16 3.26
C ILE A 322 -9.57 11.44 4.10
N VAL A 323 -8.57 11.46 4.96
CA VAL A 323 -8.25 12.60 5.83
C VAL A 323 -6.82 13.03 5.57
N VAL A 324 -6.61 14.32 5.46
CA VAL A 324 -5.28 14.94 5.34
C VAL A 324 -5.03 15.78 6.56
N ALA A 325 -3.82 15.68 7.14
CA ALA A 325 -3.40 16.46 8.30
C ALA A 325 -1.92 16.82 8.19
N GLU A 326 -1.46 17.79 8.95
CA GLU A 326 -0.07 18.23 8.93
C GLU A 326 0.57 18.15 10.34
N ILE A 327 1.91 18.09 10.36
CA ILE A 327 2.68 18.31 11.58
C ILE A 327 2.96 19.82 11.71
N PRO A 328 2.75 20.45 12.88
CA PRO A 328 3.21 21.82 13.11
C PRO A 328 4.71 21.98 12.84
N PHE A 329 5.12 23.19 12.46
CA PHE A 329 6.53 23.56 12.30
C PHE A 329 7.28 23.62 13.63
#